data_81c5d4420610303710456a627162b9b9
#
_entry.id   81c5d4420610303710456a627162b9b9
#
_cell.length_a   1.000
_cell.length_b   1.000
_cell.length_c   1.000
_cell.angle_alpha   90.00
_cell.angle_beta   90.00
_cell.angle_gamma   90.00
#
_symmetry.space_group_name_H-M   'P 1'
#
loop_
_entity.id
_entity.type
_entity.pdbx_description
1 polymer ?
#
loop_
_entity_poly.entity_id
_entity_poly.type
_entity_poly.pdbx_seq_one_letter_code
_entity_poly.pdbx_strand_id
1 'polypeptide(L)'
;MEAIIIEQPGDVNQLVYTEIEKPTPSAAEVLIKVKAISINPVDVKTRAGKGVYGRIKTESPVIIGWDIAGVVADVGAAGTKYKIGDEVFGMVNFPGHGKAYAEYVVAPENQLAIKPANISFEEAAASTLVALTAWQVLVKNANVQAGQKVLVHAAAGGVGHFAVQIAKYLGAQVTGTSSAKNRDFVLGLGADAHIDYHNYDWENHPEEFDFVLDAIGGDNIDHSILVTKKGGSVISIPTGLNETVAEKAKAKGVNGYFILVQSDGDDMKQIASLLEKGKINAVVEQVFPFSEMKQAHLQQEMGRTVGKIVIKI
;
A
#
# COMPACT_ATOMS: atom_id res chain seq x y z
N MET A 1 3.15 3.54 27.10
CA MET A 1 3.58 4.00 25.79
C MET A 1 2.51 4.87 25.15
N GLU A 2 2.92 5.84 24.34
CA GLU A 2 1.99 6.65 23.57
C GLU A 2 1.35 5.85 22.42
N ALA A 3 0.04 6.05 22.22
CA ALA A 3 -0.72 5.47 21.12
C ALA A 3 -1.85 6.41 20.69
N ILE A 4 -2.38 6.20 19.50
CA ILE A 4 -3.56 6.90 18.99
C ILE A 4 -4.68 5.88 18.84
N ILE A 5 -5.74 6.07 19.61
CA ILE A 5 -6.93 5.21 19.59
C ILE A 5 -8.08 5.87 18.82
N ILE A 6 -9.03 5.04 18.43
CA ILE A 6 -10.34 5.48 17.92
C ILE A 6 -11.40 5.02 18.93
N GLU A 7 -12.08 5.97 19.58
CA GLU A 7 -13.17 5.67 20.50
C GLU A 7 -14.46 5.30 19.74
N GLN A 8 -14.71 6.01 18.65
CA GLN A 8 -15.82 5.74 17.74
C GLN A 8 -15.45 6.18 16.31
N PRO A 9 -16.08 5.61 15.29
CA PRO A 9 -15.84 6.05 13.92
C PRO A 9 -16.22 7.52 13.70
N GLY A 10 -15.45 8.22 12.87
CA GLY A 10 -15.76 9.62 12.55
C GLY A 10 -14.65 10.34 11.79
N ASP A 11 -14.61 11.66 11.98
CA ASP A 11 -13.61 12.56 11.41
C ASP A 11 -12.24 12.44 12.15
N VAL A 12 -11.30 13.29 11.79
CA VAL A 12 -9.94 13.29 12.39
C VAL A 12 -9.92 13.56 13.90
N ASN A 13 -10.99 14.13 14.47
CA ASN A 13 -11.05 14.39 15.91
C ASN A 13 -11.19 13.09 16.71
N GLN A 14 -11.60 12.00 16.08
CA GLN A 14 -11.68 10.67 16.69
C GLN A 14 -10.31 10.01 16.87
N LEU A 15 -9.23 10.60 16.35
CA LEU A 15 -7.86 10.19 16.64
C LEU A 15 -7.45 10.78 17.99
N VAL A 16 -7.52 9.97 19.04
CA VAL A 16 -7.28 10.38 20.44
C VAL A 16 -5.92 9.86 20.90
N TYR A 17 -5.04 10.78 21.26
CA TYR A 17 -3.73 10.44 21.86
C TYR A 17 -3.92 9.97 23.30
N THR A 18 -3.33 8.85 23.66
CA THR A 18 -3.46 8.28 24.99
C THR A 18 -2.22 7.45 25.37
N GLU A 19 -2.02 7.27 26.66
CA GLU A 19 -1.06 6.31 27.18
C GLU A 19 -1.74 4.95 27.39
N ILE A 20 -1.11 3.89 26.88
CA ILE A 20 -1.53 2.50 27.07
C ILE A 20 -0.38 1.65 27.59
N GLU A 21 -0.70 0.48 28.09
CA GLU A 21 0.32 -0.50 28.48
C GLU A 21 1.12 -0.94 27.26
N LYS A 22 2.43 -1.08 27.44
CA LYS A 22 3.32 -1.60 26.39
C LYS A 22 3.04 -3.09 26.19
N PRO A 23 2.74 -3.56 24.97
CA PRO A 23 2.41 -4.96 24.73
C PRO A 23 3.64 -5.86 24.88
N THR A 24 3.40 -7.13 25.21
CA THR A 24 4.40 -8.19 25.26
C THR A 24 4.23 -9.13 24.08
N PRO A 25 5.30 -9.50 23.35
CA PRO A 25 5.19 -10.40 22.22
C PRO A 25 4.88 -11.84 22.70
N SER A 26 3.98 -12.51 21.99
CA SER A 26 3.74 -13.94 22.15
C SER A 26 4.88 -14.77 21.52
N ALA A 27 4.81 -16.09 21.61
CA ALA A 27 5.91 -16.99 21.29
C ALA A 27 6.57 -16.78 19.90
N ALA A 28 5.76 -16.51 18.87
CA ALA A 28 6.25 -16.33 17.47
C ALA A 28 6.17 -14.87 16.99
N GLU A 29 6.16 -13.94 17.92
CA GLU A 29 6.06 -12.50 17.63
C GLU A 29 7.32 -11.77 18.08
N VAL A 30 7.48 -10.58 17.55
CA VAL A 30 8.49 -9.62 17.98
C VAL A 30 7.84 -8.31 18.39
N LEU A 31 8.40 -7.66 19.40
CA LEU A 31 8.05 -6.30 19.79
C LEU A 31 8.96 -5.33 19.04
N ILE A 32 8.37 -4.40 18.33
CA ILE A 32 9.10 -3.41 17.53
C ILE A 32 8.92 -2.04 18.18
N LYS A 33 10.03 -1.36 18.45
CA LYS A 33 10.03 0.08 18.72
C LYS A 33 9.91 0.78 17.38
N VAL A 34 8.75 1.35 17.12
CA VAL A 34 8.43 2.00 15.83
C VAL A 34 9.26 3.27 15.66
N LYS A 35 9.72 3.51 14.45
CA LYS A 35 10.45 4.71 14.04
C LYS A 35 9.69 5.50 12.98
N ALA A 36 8.94 4.80 12.14
CA ALA A 36 8.08 5.40 11.14
C ALA A 36 6.88 4.51 10.85
N ILE A 37 5.78 5.14 10.52
CA ILE A 37 4.54 4.54 9.98
C ILE A 37 4.14 5.29 8.74
N SER A 38 3.42 4.65 7.82
CA SER A 38 2.90 5.33 6.63
C SER A 38 1.37 5.33 6.59
N ILE A 39 0.79 6.40 6.06
CA ILE A 39 -0.66 6.59 6.00
C ILE A 39 -1.19 6.06 4.67
N ASN A 40 -2.32 5.37 4.72
CA ASN A 40 -3.00 4.80 3.56
C ASN A 40 -4.47 5.23 3.48
N PRO A 41 -5.10 5.19 2.30
CA PRO A 41 -6.55 5.42 2.18
C PRO A 41 -7.39 4.50 3.07
N VAL A 42 -6.91 3.27 3.36
CA VAL A 42 -7.62 2.33 4.26
C VAL A 42 -7.62 2.81 5.69
N ASP A 43 -6.59 3.52 6.17
CA ASP A 43 -6.55 4.10 7.53
C ASP A 43 -7.67 5.13 7.69
N VAL A 44 -7.79 6.04 6.72
CA VAL A 44 -8.83 7.07 6.68
C VAL A 44 -10.22 6.45 6.60
N LYS A 45 -10.43 5.47 5.72
CA LYS A 45 -11.70 4.74 5.60
C LYS A 45 -12.05 4.01 6.90
N THR A 46 -11.07 3.38 7.54
CA THR A 46 -11.27 2.61 8.78
C THR A 46 -11.59 3.53 9.95
N ARG A 47 -10.90 4.67 10.08
CA ARG A 47 -11.26 5.70 11.05
C ARG A 47 -12.72 6.17 10.87
N ALA A 48 -13.16 6.32 9.62
CA ALA A 48 -14.55 6.72 9.29
C ALA A 48 -15.59 5.59 9.42
N GLY A 49 -15.23 4.43 9.98
CA GLY A 49 -16.15 3.29 10.16
C GLY A 49 -16.37 2.43 8.91
N LYS A 50 -15.57 2.65 7.87
CA LYS A 50 -15.60 1.92 6.60
C LYS A 50 -14.37 0.99 6.49
N GLY A 51 -13.99 0.62 5.28
CA GLY A 51 -12.79 -0.17 5.05
C GLY A 51 -12.80 -1.47 5.85
N VAL A 52 -11.79 -1.65 6.71
CA VAL A 52 -11.66 -2.85 7.55
C VAL A 52 -12.18 -2.65 8.99
N TYR A 53 -12.84 -1.52 9.30
CA TYR A 53 -13.35 -1.24 10.65
C TYR A 53 -14.22 -2.38 11.21
N GLY A 54 -15.09 -2.95 10.37
CA GLY A 54 -15.95 -4.07 10.77
C GLY A 54 -15.20 -5.31 11.29
N ARG A 55 -13.93 -5.47 10.92
CA ARG A 55 -13.07 -6.60 11.33
C ARG A 55 -12.36 -6.36 12.66
N ILE A 56 -12.16 -5.10 13.05
CA ILE A 56 -11.35 -4.73 14.21
C ILE A 56 -12.12 -4.08 15.35
N LYS A 57 -13.36 -3.68 15.13
CA LYS A 57 -14.21 -2.92 16.08
C LYS A 57 -14.54 -3.65 17.38
N THR A 58 -14.35 -4.96 17.43
CA THR A 58 -14.63 -5.78 18.63
C THR A 58 -13.47 -5.78 19.64
N GLU A 59 -12.32 -5.29 19.25
CA GLU A 59 -11.17 -5.12 20.13
C GLU A 59 -11.16 -3.72 20.75
N SER A 60 -10.73 -3.62 22.01
CA SER A 60 -10.63 -2.35 22.73
C SER A 60 -9.26 -2.24 23.42
N PRO A 61 -8.56 -1.12 23.27
CA PRO A 61 -8.88 0.02 22.40
C PRO A 61 -8.68 -0.32 20.91
N VAL A 62 -9.43 0.36 20.03
CA VAL A 62 -9.21 0.27 18.58
C VAL A 62 -8.02 1.16 18.20
N ILE A 63 -6.94 0.55 17.75
CA ILE A 63 -5.74 1.24 17.22
C ILE A 63 -5.59 0.82 15.77
N ILE A 64 -5.64 1.78 14.85
CA ILE A 64 -5.49 1.52 13.41
C ILE A 64 -4.02 1.59 12.96
N GLY A 65 -3.82 1.49 11.64
CA GLY A 65 -2.51 1.49 11.02
C GLY A 65 -1.91 0.08 10.91
N TRP A 66 -1.15 -0.13 9.84
CA TRP A 66 -0.58 -1.43 9.50
C TRP A 66 0.87 -1.35 9.02
N ASP A 67 1.29 -0.21 8.52
CA ASP A 67 2.63 0.01 7.97
C ASP A 67 3.59 0.44 9.05
N ILE A 68 4.66 -0.33 9.27
CA ILE A 68 5.71 0.01 10.24
C ILE A 68 7.11 -0.15 9.68
N ALA A 69 8.01 0.66 10.19
CA ALA A 69 9.45 0.42 10.18
C ALA A 69 10.02 0.80 11.55
N GLY A 70 10.90 -0.03 12.09
CA GLY A 70 11.43 0.19 13.44
C GLY A 70 12.51 -0.80 13.83
N VAL A 71 12.80 -0.84 15.11
CA VAL A 71 13.87 -1.68 15.68
C VAL A 71 13.25 -2.72 16.62
N VAL A 72 13.65 -3.97 16.48
CA VAL A 72 13.24 -5.05 17.38
C VAL A 72 13.69 -4.74 18.80
N ALA A 73 12.74 -4.60 19.72
CA ALA A 73 12.97 -4.27 21.12
C ALA A 73 12.85 -5.48 22.05
N ASP A 74 12.09 -6.52 21.63
CA ASP A 74 11.95 -7.77 22.37
C ASP A 74 11.51 -8.89 21.41
N VAL A 75 11.69 -10.15 21.81
CA VAL A 75 11.35 -11.34 21.01
C VAL A 75 10.59 -12.37 21.83
N GLY A 76 9.64 -13.05 21.21
CA GLY A 76 8.85 -14.09 21.87
C GLY A 76 9.66 -15.33 22.24
N ALA A 77 9.16 -16.11 23.18
CA ALA A 77 9.88 -17.22 23.81
C ALA A 77 10.18 -18.42 22.89
N ALA A 78 9.51 -18.57 21.75
CA ALA A 78 9.79 -19.67 20.80
C ALA A 78 11.07 -19.43 19.96
N GLY A 79 11.72 -18.30 20.16
CA GLY A 79 12.78 -17.84 19.29
C GLY A 79 12.23 -17.35 17.95
N THR A 80 12.90 -16.37 17.35
CA THR A 80 12.46 -15.78 16.09
C THR A 80 13.62 -15.69 15.11
N LYS A 81 13.28 -15.39 13.86
CA LYS A 81 14.29 -15.07 12.81
C LYS A 81 15.01 -13.75 13.09
N TYR A 82 14.48 -12.95 14.03
CA TYR A 82 14.98 -11.64 14.38
C TYR A 82 15.58 -11.64 15.79
N LYS A 83 16.47 -10.72 16.04
CA LYS A 83 17.10 -10.46 17.35
C LYS A 83 16.88 -8.99 17.74
N ILE A 84 16.98 -8.73 19.02
CA ILE A 84 16.94 -7.35 19.57
C ILE A 84 18.01 -6.50 18.86
N GLY A 85 17.59 -5.33 18.38
CA GLY A 85 18.43 -4.41 17.62
C GLY A 85 18.32 -4.52 16.10
N ASP A 86 17.70 -5.57 15.56
CA ASP A 86 17.47 -5.66 14.11
C ASP A 86 16.52 -4.57 13.65
N GLU A 87 16.86 -3.92 12.53
CA GLU A 87 15.98 -2.97 11.85
C GLU A 87 15.04 -3.73 10.91
N VAL A 88 13.75 -3.59 11.12
CA VAL A 88 12.71 -4.34 10.40
C VAL A 88 11.62 -3.43 9.86
N PHE A 89 10.90 -3.90 8.84
CA PHE A 89 9.73 -3.24 8.31
C PHE A 89 8.71 -4.25 7.79
N GLY A 90 7.44 -3.86 7.71
CA GLY A 90 6.38 -4.71 7.21
C GLY A 90 4.99 -4.11 7.36
N MET A 91 4.04 -4.73 6.70
CA MET A 91 2.61 -4.51 6.91
C MET A 91 2.12 -5.56 7.91
N VAL A 92 1.66 -5.12 9.08
CA VAL A 92 1.34 -6.04 10.19
C VAL A 92 -0.15 -6.33 10.29
N ASN A 93 -0.49 -7.62 10.39
CA ASN A 93 -1.84 -8.15 10.66
C ASN A 93 -2.96 -7.70 9.71
N PHE A 94 -2.63 -7.13 8.54
CA PHE A 94 -3.66 -6.72 7.59
C PHE A 94 -4.31 -7.93 6.91
N PRO A 95 -5.67 -7.97 6.81
CA PRO A 95 -6.65 -6.93 7.13
C PRO A 95 -7.26 -7.03 8.55
N GLY A 96 -6.54 -7.55 9.53
CA GLY A 96 -6.90 -7.59 10.94
C GLY A 96 -6.40 -6.36 11.71
N HIS A 97 -6.18 -6.50 13.02
CA HIS A 97 -5.82 -5.42 13.93
C HIS A 97 -4.29 -5.16 13.94
N GLY A 98 -3.82 -4.20 13.13
CA GLY A 98 -2.39 -3.89 12.96
C GLY A 98 -1.77 -3.15 14.14
N LYS A 99 -2.51 -2.24 14.78
CA LYS A 99 -2.09 -1.45 15.96
C LYS A 99 -0.84 -0.58 15.72
N ALA A 100 -0.62 -0.14 14.45
CA ALA A 100 0.62 0.56 14.11
C ALA A 100 0.69 2.02 14.60
N TYR A 101 -0.45 2.64 14.98
CA TYR A 101 -0.45 4.00 15.49
C TYR A 101 -0.04 4.03 16.97
N ALA A 102 1.18 3.56 17.27
CA ALA A 102 1.75 3.47 18.62
C ALA A 102 3.28 3.46 18.57
N GLU A 103 3.92 3.83 19.68
CA GLU A 103 5.38 3.77 19.82
C GLU A 103 5.95 2.34 19.73
N TYR A 104 5.17 1.34 20.13
CA TYR A 104 5.55 -0.08 20.06
C TYR A 104 4.42 -0.91 19.46
N VAL A 105 4.80 -1.84 18.60
CA VAL A 105 3.88 -2.78 17.93
C VAL A 105 4.39 -4.20 18.08
N VAL A 106 3.50 -5.11 18.40
CA VAL A 106 3.78 -6.55 18.31
C VAL A 106 3.41 -7.04 16.92
N ALA A 107 4.31 -7.74 16.26
CA ALA A 107 4.10 -8.28 14.93
C ALA A 107 4.51 -9.75 14.84
N PRO A 108 3.73 -10.59 14.13
CA PRO A 108 4.18 -11.93 13.74
C PRO A 108 5.47 -11.85 12.91
N GLU A 109 6.47 -12.67 13.26
CA GLU A 109 7.77 -12.66 12.56
C GLU A 109 7.68 -12.95 11.05
N ASN A 110 6.65 -13.70 10.64
CA ASN A 110 6.43 -14.08 9.24
C ASN A 110 5.79 -12.96 8.39
N GLN A 111 5.57 -11.78 8.95
CA GLN A 111 5.03 -10.62 8.24
C GLN A 111 6.08 -9.51 8.00
N LEU A 112 7.30 -9.72 8.46
CA LEU A 112 8.37 -8.74 8.47
C LEU A 112 9.51 -9.13 7.54
N ALA A 113 10.32 -8.13 7.18
CA ALA A 113 11.63 -8.31 6.58
C ALA A 113 12.66 -7.39 7.25
N ILE A 114 13.95 -7.74 7.13
CA ILE A 114 15.05 -6.83 7.51
C ILE A 114 15.00 -5.60 6.59
N LYS A 115 15.07 -4.43 7.21
CA LYS A 115 15.16 -3.17 6.48
C LYS A 115 16.51 -3.06 5.77
N PRO A 116 16.55 -2.80 4.47
CA PRO A 116 17.78 -2.52 3.75
C PRO A 116 18.54 -1.34 4.38
N ALA A 117 19.86 -1.45 4.48
CA ALA A 117 20.70 -0.42 5.12
C ALA A 117 20.76 0.90 4.33
N ASN A 118 20.49 0.84 3.03
CA ASN A 118 20.54 1.99 2.10
C ASN A 118 19.28 2.85 2.08
N ILE A 119 18.24 2.51 2.86
CA ILE A 119 17.02 3.31 2.96
C ILE A 119 16.75 3.75 4.41
N SER A 120 16.08 4.88 4.57
CA SER A 120 15.62 5.39 5.86
C SER A 120 14.45 4.57 6.42
N PHE A 121 14.07 4.79 7.69
CA PHE A 121 12.86 4.21 8.27
C PHE A 121 11.60 4.75 7.61
N GLU A 122 11.61 6.02 7.22
CA GLU A 122 10.52 6.68 6.51
C GLU A 122 10.27 6.03 5.14
N GLU A 123 11.34 5.79 4.36
CA GLU A 123 11.25 5.09 3.07
C GLU A 123 10.83 3.63 3.25
N ALA A 124 11.31 2.96 4.29
CA ALA A 124 10.93 1.60 4.61
C ALA A 124 9.43 1.49 4.96
N ALA A 125 8.91 2.35 5.84
CA ALA A 125 7.49 2.39 6.17
C ALA A 125 6.63 2.72 4.95
N ALA A 126 7.09 3.64 4.07
CA ALA A 126 6.44 3.97 2.82
C ALA A 126 6.41 2.81 1.81
N SER A 127 7.22 1.77 2.02
CA SER A 127 7.39 0.61 1.10
C SER A 127 6.67 -0.66 1.57
N THR A 128 5.70 -0.57 2.45
CA THR A 128 5.03 -1.74 3.02
C THR A 128 3.71 -2.05 2.30
N LEU A 129 2.55 -1.62 2.76
CA LEU A 129 1.24 -1.94 2.16
C LEU A 129 1.21 -1.70 0.65
N VAL A 130 1.72 -0.56 0.20
CA VAL A 130 1.60 -0.16 -1.21
C VAL A 130 2.51 -0.98 -2.13
N ALA A 131 3.74 -1.31 -1.69
CA ALA A 131 4.63 -2.17 -2.47
C ALA A 131 4.15 -3.64 -2.43
N LEU A 132 3.66 -4.13 -1.27
CA LEU A 132 3.00 -5.45 -1.19
C LEU A 132 1.81 -5.54 -2.12
N THR A 133 0.96 -4.51 -2.16
CA THR A 133 -0.19 -4.47 -3.08
C THR A 133 0.28 -4.58 -4.53
N ALA A 134 1.25 -3.75 -4.93
CA ALA A 134 1.79 -3.77 -6.28
C ALA A 134 2.44 -5.12 -6.62
N TRP A 135 3.21 -5.70 -5.70
CA TRP A 135 3.85 -7.00 -5.87
C TRP A 135 2.84 -8.13 -6.01
N GLN A 136 1.87 -8.20 -5.09
CA GLN A 136 0.85 -9.26 -5.13
C GLN A 136 -0.05 -9.15 -6.37
N VAL A 137 -0.37 -7.92 -6.82
CA VAL A 137 -1.09 -7.72 -8.08
C VAL A 137 -0.27 -8.19 -9.27
N LEU A 138 0.92 -7.67 -9.45
CA LEU A 138 1.69 -7.86 -10.69
C LEU A 138 2.34 -9.24 -10.78
N VAL A 139 2.85 -9.76 -9.66
CA VAL A 139 3.62 -11.01 -9.64
C VAL A 139 2.74 -12.21 -9.33
N LYS A 140 1.98 -12.15 -8.20
CA LYS A 140 1.23 -13.32 -7.73
C LYS A 140 -0.11 -13.53 -8.45
N ASN A 141 -0.76 -12.46 -8.87
CA ASN A 141 -2.10 -12.55 -9.45
C ASN A 141 -2.10 -12.38 -10.97
N ALA A 142 -1.58 -11.27 -11.48
CA ALA A 142 -1.55 -11.03 -12.92
C ALA A 142 -0.43 -11.81 -13.64
N ASN A 143 0.60 -12.24 -12.90
CA ASN A 143 1.78 -12.93 -13.45
C ASN A 143 2.35 -12.19 -14.68
N VAL A 144 2.58 -10.90 -14.55
CA VAL A 144 3.05 -10.02 -15.63
C VAL A 144 4.36 -10.53 -16.20
N GLN A 145 4.40 -10.65 -17.55
CA GLN A 145 5.56 -11.16 -18.28
C GLN A 145 6.26 -10.04 -19.07
N ALA A 146 7.53 -10.25 -19.38
CA ALA A 146 8.30 -9.33 -20.21
C ALA A 146 7.63 -9.13 -21.59
N GLY A 147 7.61 -7.88 -22.04
CA GLY A 147 6.99 -7.47 -23.31
C GLY A 147 5.49 -7.23 -23.26
N GLN A 148 4.78 -7.61 -22.18
CA GLN A 148 3.38 -7.27 -22.02
C GLN A 148 3.17 -5.76 -21.87
N LYS A 149 2.07 -5.26 -22.44
CA LYS A 149 1.62 -3.88 -22.27
C LYS A 149 0.78 -3.76 -20.98
N VAL A 150 1.25 -2.96 -20.04
CA VAL A 150 0.63 -2.77 -18.72
C VAL A 150 0.19 -1.33 -18.56
N LEU A 151 -1.07 -1.11 -18.19
CA LEU A 151 -1.58 0.19 -17.77
C LEU A 151 -1.67 0.24 -16.25
N VAL A 152 -1.13 1.32 -15.68
CA VAL A 152 -1.22 1.59 -14.22
C VAL A 152 -2.00 2.88 -14.03
N HIS A 153 -3.23 2.76 -13.52
CA HIS A 153 -4.01 3.94 -13.11
C HIS A 153 -3.49 4.54 -11.81
N ALA A 154 -3.64 5.86 -11.67
CA ALA A 154 -3.09 6.63 -10.54
C ALA A 154 -1.59 6.36 -10.32
N ALA A 155 -0.81 6.34 -11.40
CA ALA A 155 0.61 5.96 -11.41
C ALA A 155 1.50 6.82 -10.49
N ALA A 156 1.09 8.05 -10.17
CA ALA A 156 1.79 8.92 -9.23
C ALA A 156 1.44 8.66 -7.75
N GLY A 157 0.41 7.85 -7.47
CA GLY A 157 -0.04 7.57 -6.10
C GLY A 157 0.75 6.47 -5.40
N GLY A 158 0.31 6.13 -4.17
CA GLY A 158 1.01 5.18 -3.30
C GLY A 158 1.27 3.82 -3.95
N VAL A 159 0.24 3.11 -4.41
CA VAL A 159 0.42 1.82 -5.10
C VAL A 159 1.02 2.02 -6.49
N GLY A 160 0.56 3.06 -7.21
CA GLY A 160 0.91 3.29 -8.60
C GLY A 160 2.41 3.47 -8.83
N HIS A 161 3.09 4.26 -7.97
CA HIS A 161 4.52 4.50 -8.16
C HIS A 161 5.39 3.23 -7.97
N PHE A 162 5.00 2.31 -7.09
CA PHE A 162 5.64 1.00 -7.02
C PHE A 162 5.24 0.08 -8.16
N ALA A 163 3.97 0.11 -8.57
CA ALA A 163 3.49 -0.73 -9.66
C ALA A 163 4.20 -0.42 -10.99
N VAL A 164 4.42 0.85 -11.31
CA VAL A 164 5.22 1.25 -12.47
C VAL A 164 6.63 0.65 -12.40
N GLN A 165 7.33 0.84 -11.30
CA GLN A 165 8.71 0.36 -11.12
C GLN A 165 8.81 -1.17 -11.14
N ILE A 166 7.88 -1.88 -10.47
CA ILE A 166 7.87 -3.35 -10.44
C ILE A 166 7.53 -3.90 -11.84
N ALA A 167 6.53 -3.35 -12.55
CA ALA A 167 6.20 -3.78 -13.90
C ALA A 167 7.37 -3.57 -14.87
N LYS A 168 8.11 -2.46 -14.74
CA LYS A 168 9.35 -2.22 -15.50
C LYS A 168 10.44 -3.22 -15.15
N TYR A 169 10.62 -3.55 -13.87
CA TYR A 169 11.56 -4.57 -13.43
C TYR A 169 11.24 -5.95 -14.04
N LEU A 170 9.96 -6.28 -14.20
CA LEU A 170 9.49 -7.50 -14.86
C LEU A 170 9.65 -7.48 -16.39
N GLY A 171 10.07 -6.35 -16.98
CA GLY A 171 10.29 -6.20 -18.42
C GLY A 171 9.05 -5.81 -19.22
N ALA A 172 7.98 -5.35 -18.57
CA ALA A 172 6.78 -4.90 -19.24
C ALA A 172 6.98 -3.54 -19.94
N GLN A 173 6.11 -3.26 -20.93
CA GLN A 173 5.89 -1.93 -21.50
C GLN A 173 4.82 -1.23 -20.65
N VAL A 174 5.20 -0.18 -19.92
CA VAL A 174 4.33 0.43 -18.92
C VAL A 174 3.81 1.79 -19.36
N THR A 175 2.50 1.94 -19.35
CA THR A 175 1.84 3.24 -19.46
C THR A 175 1.25 3.61 -18.10
N GLY A 176 1.55 4.80 -17.61
CA GLY A 176 1.00 5.31 -16.34
C GLY A 176 -0.03 6.41 -16.57
N THR A 177 -1.16 6.40 -15.84
CA THR A 177 -2.09 7.53 -15.87
C THR A 177 -1.94 8.40 -14.64
N SER A 178 -1.93 9.70 -14.83
CA SER A 178 -2.01 10.71 -13.77
C SER A 178 -2.48 12.04 -14.35
N SER A 179 -2.58 13.11 -13.56
CA SER A 179 -2.74 14.46 -14.12
C SER A 179 -1.48 14.91 -14.85
N ALA A 180 -1.62 15.81 -15.81
CA ALA A 180 -0.51 16.34 -16.63
C ALA A 180 0.70 16.81 -15.80
N LYS A 181 0.45 17.45 -14.65
CA LYS A 181 1.52 17.94 -13.74
C LYS A 181 2.47 16.85 -13.22
N ASN A 182 2.01 15.59 -13.17
CA ASN A 182 2.79 14.46 -12.68
C ASN A 182 3.43 13.64 -13.80
N ARG A 183 3.36 14.10 -15.07
CA ARG A 183 3.89 13.40 -16.22
C ARG A 183 5.37 13.03 -16.05
N ASP A 184 6.18 14.03 -15.76
CA ASP A 184 7.64 13.83 -15.66
C ASP A 184 8.02 12.95 -14.49
N PHE A 185 7.25 13.01 -13.39
CA PHE A 185 7.40 12.10 -12.27
C PHE A 185 7.12 10.64 -12.69
N VAL A 186 6.00 10.37 -13.36
CA VAL A 186 5.62 9.02 -13.80
C VAL A 186 6.63 8.45 -14.81
N LEU A 187 7.08 9.26 -15.76
CA LEU A 187 8.15 8.85 -16.69
C LEU A 187 9.47 8.60 -15.96
N GLY A 188 9.80 9.41 -14.96
CA GLY A 188 10.99 9.24 -14.11
C GLY A 188 10.98 7.95 -13.28
N LEU A 189 9.82 7.37 -12.99
CA LEU A 189 9.68 6.03 -12.40
C LEU A 189 10.01 4.89 -13.39
N GLY A 190 10.19 5.21 -14.67
CA GLY A 190 10.49 4.28 -15.74
C GLY A 190 9.31 3.91 -16.63
N ALA A 191 8.15 4.56 -16.50
CA ALA A 191 7.05 4.35 -17.45
C ALA A 191 7.48 4.73 -18.88
N ASP A 192 7.07 3.93 -19.87
CA ASP A 192 7.36 4.17 -21.29
C ASP A 192 6.45 5.26 -21.87
N ALA A 193 5.24 5.41 -21.31
CA ALA A 193 4.26 6.41 -21.73
C ALA A 193 3.45 6.94 -20.54
N HIS A 194 2.90 8.13 -20.71
CA HIS A 194 2.02 8.77 -19.75
C HIS A 194 0.73 9.22 -20.43
N ILE A 195 -0.39 8.99 -19.75
CA ILE A 195 -1.71 9.47 -20.14
C ILE A 195 -2.19 10.49 -19.10
N ASP A 196 -2.53 11.70 -19.55
CA ASP A 196 -3.31 12.63 -18.73
C ASP A 196 -4.79 12.25 -18.81
N TYR A 197 -5.30 11.68 -17.74
CA TYR A 197 -6.66 11.15 -17.69
C TYR A 197 -7.76 12.21 -17.87
N HIS A 198 -7.45 13.50 -17.69
CA HIS A 198 -8.40 14.59 -17.90
C HIS A 198 -8.73 14.84 -19.39
N ASN A 199 -7.78 14.52 -20.27
CA ASN A 199 -7.86 14.84 -21.69
C ASN A 199 -7.79 13.58 -22.58
N TYR A 200 -7.97 12.38 -22.00
CA TYR A 200 -7.88 11.13 -22.74
C TYR A 200 -9.25 10.62 -23.17
N ASP A 201 -9.40 10.34 -24.44
CA ASP A 201 -10.61 9.79 -25.01
C ASP A 201 -10.62 8.25 -24.89
N TRP A 202 -11.17 7.77 -23.79
CA TRP A 202 -11.22 6.33 -23.49
C TRP A 202 -12.07 5.54 -24.47
N GLU A 203 -13.10 6.15 -25.08
CA GLU A 203 -14.06 5.46 -25.95
C GLU A 203 -13.50 5.20 -27.34
N ASN A 204 -12.65 6.09 -27.85
CA ASN A 204 -12.10 6.01 -29.20
C ASN A 204 -10.66 5.45 -29.25
N HIS A 205 -10.15 4.95 -28.11
CA HIS A 205 -8.85 4.29 -28.07
C HIS A 205 -8.97 2.77 -28.24
N PRO A 206 -8.02 2.13 -28.98
CA PRO A 206 -8.07 0.70 -29.21
C PRO A 206 -7.78 -0.09 -27.94
N GLU A 207 -8.33 -1.30 -27.87
CA GLU A 207 -7.95 -2.31 -26.87
C GLU A 207 -6.46 -2.62 -27.02
N GLU A 208 -5.66 -2.20 -26.06
CA GLU A 208 -4.21 -2.19 -26.22
C GLU A 208 -3.47 -2.97 -25.11
N PHE A 209 -3.99 -2.98 -23.89
CA PHE A 209 -3.27 -3.49 -22.74
C PHE A 209 -3.55 -4.96 -22.47
N ASP A 210 -2.49 -5.71 -22.15
CA ASP A 210 -2.59 -7.09 -21.71
C ASP A 210 -3.04 -7.16 -20.24
N PHE A 211 -2.65 -6.17 -19.46
CA PHE A 211 -3.01 -6.03 -18.05
C PHE A 211 -3.26 -4.57 -17.65
N VAL A 212 -4.29 -4.35 -16.85
CA VAL A 212 -4.59 -3.04 -16.26
C VAL A 212 -4.69 -3.16 -14.74
N LEU A 213 -3.89 -2.35 -14.03
CA LEU A 213 -4.06 -2.12 -12.59
C LEU A 213 -4.95 -0.90 -12.38
N ASP A 214 -6.15 -1.14 -11.87
CA ASP A 214 -7.08 -0.08 -11.49
C ASP A 214 -6.96 0.21 -9.98
N ALA A 215 -6.31 1.33 -9.65
CA ALA A 215 -6.16 1.83 -8.30
C ALA A 215 -7.19 2.91 -7.93
N ILE A 216 -8.21 3.11 -8.77
CA ILE A 216 -9.24 4.16 -8.61
C ILE A 216 -10.59 3.54 -8.28
N GLY A 217 -11.03 2.52 -9.04
CA GLY A 217 -12.33 1.87 -8.86
C GLY A 217 -13.52 2.72 -9.36
N GLY A 218 -14.73 2.30 -9.03
CA GLY A 218 -15.96 2.99 -9.44
C GLY A 218 -16.10 3.06 -10.98
N ASP A 219 -16.39 4.23 -11.51
CA ASP A 219 -16.55 4.44 -12.95
C ASP A 219 -15.25 4.21 -13.74
N ASN A 220 -14.08 4.30 -13.11
CA ASN A 220 -12.81 4.03 -13.78
C ASN A 220 -12.64 2.57 -14.22
N ILE A 221 -13.40 1.65 -13.63
CA ILE A 221 -13.46 0.25 -14.05
C ILE A 221 -13.88 0.12 -15.52
N ASP A 222 -14.83 0.94 -15.98
CA ASP A 222 -15.30 0.93 -17.36
C ASP A 222 -14.18 1.36 -18.31
N HIS A 223 -13.44 2.42 -17.98
CA HIS A 223 -12.26 2.85 -18.74
C HIS A 223 -11.19 1.76 -18.79
N SER A 224 -10.91 1.13 -17.65
CA SER A 224 -9.93 0.03 -17.57
C SER A 224 -10.29 -1.13 -18.49
N ILE A 225 -11.57 -1.52 -18.53
CA ILE A 225 -12.06 -2.62 -19.35
C ILE A 225 -12.05 -2.25 -20.85
N LEU A 226 -12.41 -1.01 -21.21
CA LEU A 226 -12.43 -0.53 -22.59
C LEU A 226 -11.07 -0.65 -23.29
N VAL A 227 -9.99 -0.39 -22.57
CA VAL A 227 -8.63 -0.39 -23.15
C VAL A 227 -7.90 -1.73 -22.95
N THR A 228 -8.53 -2.70 -22.29
CA THR A 228 -7.95 -4.04 -22.09
C THR A 228 -8.29 -4.95 -23.27
N LYS A 229 -7.29 -5.64 -23.81
CA LYS A 229 -7.47 -6.64 -24.87
C LYS A 229 -8.44 -7.74 -24.44
N LYS A 230 -9.19 -8.29 -25.38
CA LYS A 230 -9.95 -9.51 -25.14
C LYS A 230 -9.03 -10.63 -24.65
N GLY A 231 -9.41 -11.27 -23.53
CA GLY A 231 -8.58 -12.26 -22.83
C GLY A 231 -7.52 -11.64 -21.90
N GLY A 232 -7.29 -10.34 -21.95
CA GLY A 232 -6.47 -9.61 -20.99
C GLY A 232 -7.13 -9.53 -19.62
N SER A 233 -6.48 -8.87 -18.66
CA SER A 233 -6.93 -8.83 -17.26
C SER A 233 -6.97 -7.43 -16.68
N VAL A 234 -7.96 -7.17 -15.82
CA VAL A 234 -8.09 -5.96 -14.99
C VAL A 234 -8.14 -6.38 -13.53
N ILE A 235 -7.27 -5.82 -12.69
CA ILE A 235 -7.37 -5.93 -11.23
C ILE A 235 -7.69 -4.56 -10.65
N SER A 236 -8.84 -4.47 -9.95
CA SER A 236 -9.24 -3.26 -9.23
C SER A 236 -9.04 -3.47 -7.73
N ILE A 237 -8.29 -2.57 -7.09
CA ILE A 237 -7.88 -2.74 -5.67
C ILE A 237 -8.68 -1.90 -4.65
N PRO A 238 -9.38 -0.79 -4.97
CA PRO A 238 -10.01 0.04 -3.97
C PRO A 238 -11.26 -0.61 -3.37
N THR A 239 -11.12 -1.13 -2.14
CA THR A 239 -12.25 -1.73 -1.40
C THR A 239 -13.45 -0.77 -1.32
N GLY A 240 -14.63 -1.28 -1.61
CA GLY A 240 -15.90 -0.52 -1.64
C GLY A 240 -16.15 0.20 -2.98
N LEU A 241 -15.27 0.03 -3.97
CA LEU A 241 -15.39 0.63 -5.30
C LEU A 241 -15.04 -0.37 -6.43
N ASN A 242 -14.88 -1.64 -6.12
CA ASN A 242 -14.38 -2.68 -7.04
C ASN A 242 -15.34 -3.86 -7.24
N GLU A 243 -16.52 -3.83 -6.65
CA GLU A 243 -17.46 -4.97 -6.64
C GLU A 243 -17.96 -5.34 -8.02
N THR A 244 -18.07 -4.38 -8.94
CA THR A 244 -18.62 -4.59 -10.28
C THR A 244 -17.59 -5.06 -11.31
N VAL A 245 -16.29 -5.10 -10.98
CA VAL A 245 -15.22 -5.37 -11.95
C VAL A 245 -15.37 -6.73 -12.64
N ALA A 246 -15.71 -7.77 -11.89
CA ALA A 246 -15.82 -9.13 -12.44
C ALA A 246 -16.97 -9.26 -13.43
N GLU A 247 -18.14 -8.70 -13.11
CA GLU A 247 -19.32 -8.74 -13.97
C GLU A 247 -19.11 -7.94 -15.25
N LYS A 248 -18.66 -6.70 -15.13
CA LYS A 248 -18.42 -5.79 -16.26
C LYS A 248 -17.34 -6.34 -17.19
N ALA A 249 -16.24 -6.85 -16.67
CA ALA A 249 -15.14 -7.42 -17.46
C ALA A 249 -15.59 -8.65 -18.25
N LYS A 250 -16.34 -9.56 -17.62
CA LYS A 250 -16.87 -10.75 -18.26
C LYS A 250 -17.71 -10.42 -19.49
N ALA A 251 -18.54 -9.37 -19.43
CA ALA A 251 -19.37 -8.93 -20.54
C ALA A 251 -18.55 -8.51 -21.77
N LYS A 252 -17.28 -8.11 -21.58
CA LYS A 252 -16.34 -7.70 -22.65
C LYS A 252 -15.30 -8.77 -23.01
N GLY A 253 -15.37 -9.96 -22.40
CA GLY A 253 -14.39 -11.02 -22.61
C GLY A 253 -13.01 -10.72 -21.99
N VAL A 254 -12.98 -9.91 -20.95
CA VAL A 254 -11.82 -9.54 -20.14
C VAL A 254 -11.89 -10.26 -18.79
N ASN A 255 -10.75 -10.61 -18.20
CA ASN A 255 -10.67 -11.21 -16.89
C ASN A 255 -10.63 -10.10 -15.82
N GLY A 256 -11.73 -9.87 -15.12
CA GLY A 256 -11.83 -8.83 -14.09
C GLY A 256 -11.96 -9.43 -12.71
N TYR A 257 -11.14 -8.96 -11.77
CA TYR A 257 -11.24 -9.34 -10.38
C TYR A 257 -10.64 -8.28 -9.45
N PHE A 258 -10.88 -8.41 -8.16
CA PHE A 258 -10.23 -7.58 -7.15
C PHE A 258 -9.37 -8.45 -6.22
N ILE A 259 -8.38 -7.83 -5.64
CA ILE A 259 -7.61 -8.42 -4.56
C ILE A 259 -7.61 -7.51 -3.33
N LEU A 260 -7.53 -8.14 -2.17
CA LEU A 260 -7.18 -7.47 -0.92
C LEU A 260 -5.79 -7.96 -0.52
N VAL A 261 -4.83 -7.05 -0.46
CA VAL A 261 -3.45 -7.35 -0.07
C VAL A 261 -3.41 -8.04 1.29
N GLN A 262 -2.46 -8.95 1.47
CA GLN A 262 -2.24 -9.69 2.71
C GLN A 262 -0.84 -9.39 3.26
N SER A 263 -0.71 -9.34 4.59
CA SER A 263 0.60 -9.29 5.26
C SER A 263 1.38 -10.57 4.94
N ASP A 264 2.57 -10.43 4.38
CA ASP A 264 3.41 -11.55 3.93
C ASP A 264 4.90 -11.17 3.99
N GLY A 265 5.65 -11.81 4.90
CA GLY A 265 7.07 -11.53 5.08
C GLY A 265 7.95 -12.06 3.95
N ASP A 266 7.53 -13.08 3.21
CA ASP A 266 8.32 -13.57 2.07
C ASP A 266 8.20 -12.59 0.89
N ASP A 267 7.02 -12.01 0.67
CA ASP A 267 6.85 -10.90 -0.28
C ASP A 267 7.64 -9.66 0.18
N MET A 268 7.61 -9.35 1.49
CA MET A 268 8.41 -8.24 2.03
C MET A 268 9.91 -8.42 1.81
N LYS A 269 10.44 -9.65 1.88
CA LYS A 269 11.85 -9.95 1.55
C LYS A 269 12.18 -9.69 0.08
N GLN A 270 11.24 -9.99 -0.84
CA GLN A 270 11.42 -9.66 -2.26
C GLN A 270 11.47 -8.15 -2.46
N ILE A 271 10.55 -7.43 -1.82
CA ILE A 271 10.52 -5.96 -1.84
C ILE A 271 11.82 -5.39 -1.24
N ALA A 272 12.28 -5.91 -0.08
CA ALA A 272 13.54 -5.52 0.52
C ALA A 272 14.73 -5.70 -0.44
N SER A 273 14.80 -6.84 -1.12
CA SER A 273 15.86 -7.11 -2.12
C SER A 273 15.83 -6.15 -3.30
N LEU A 274 14.64 -5.74 -3.77
CA LEU A 274 14.50 -4.76 -4.85
C LEU A 274 14.91 -3.36 -4.40
N LEU A 275 14.54 -2.95 -3.19
CA LEU A 275 14.95 -1.69 -2.56
C LEU A 275 16.47 -1.64 -2.35
N GLU A 276 17.06 -2.70 -1.81
CA GLU A 276 18.51 -2.81 -1.60
C GLU A 276 19.30 -2.66 -2.91
N LYS A 277 18.79 -3.26 -3.98
CA LYS A 277 19.39 -3.19 -5.34
C LYS A 277 19.07 -1.91 -6.09
N GLY A 278 18.29 -0.99 -5.52
CA GLY A 278 17.84 0.23 -6.18
C GLY A 278 16.98 -0.02 -7.43
N LYS A 279 16.29 -1.17 -7.50
CA LYS A 279 15.37 -1.49 -8.60
C LYS A 279 14.00 -0.85 -8.42
N ILE A 280 13.63 -0.57 -7.18
CA ILE A 280 12.45 0.22 -6.80
C ILE A 280 12.87 1.20 -5.70
N ASN A 281 12.19 2.34 -5.65
CA ASN A 281 12.42 3.36 -4.64
C ASN A 281 11.08 3.87 -4.10
N ALA A 282 11.03 4.10 -2.80
CA ALA A 282 9.90 4.77 -2.18
C ALA A 282 9.95 6.28 -2.47
N VAL A 283 8.80 6.87 -2.74
CA VAL A 283 8.65 8.32 -2.80
C VAL A 283 7.84 8.78 -1.59
N VAL A 284 8.49 9.53 -0.71
CA VAL A 284 7.86 10.15 0.46
C VAL A 284 7.60 11.61 0.13
N GLU A 285 6.33 11.98 -0.04
CA GLU A 285 5.94 13.36 -0.35
C GLU A 285 6.08 14.26 0.87
N GLN A 286 5.66 13.74 2.03
CA GLN A 286 5.67 14.51 3.27
C GLN A 286 5.85 13.62 4.49
N VAL A 287 6.63 14.12 5.46
CA VAL A 287 6.80 13.51 6.78
C VAL A 287 6.19 14.43 7.84
N PHE A 288 5.33 13.87 8.68
CA PHE A 288 4.74 14.54 9.84
C PHE A 288 5.30 13.93 11.13
N PRO A 289 5.43 14.69 12.21
CA PRO A 289 5.66 14.12 13.55
C PRO A 289 4.42 13.36 14.04
N PHE A 290 4.59 12.43 14.98
CA PHE A 290 3.49 11.63 15.53
C PHE A 290 2.35 12.49 16.10
N SER A 291 2.70 13.63 16.71
CA SER A 291 1.74 14.61 17.23
C SER A 291 0.84 15.27 16.16
N GLU A 292 1.19 15.14 14.86
CA GLU A 292 0.44 15.73 13.75
C GLU A 292 -0.31 14.68 12.91
N MET A 293 -0.64 13.51 13.49
CA MET A 293 -1.38 12.45 12.80
C MET A 293 -2.69 12.94 12.17
N LYS A 294 -3.39 13.87 12.83
CA LYS A 294 -4.64 14.45 12.30
C LYS A 294 -4.41 15.20 10.99
N GLN A 295 -3.33 15.97 10.90
CA GLN A 295 -2.94 16.70 9.69
C GLN A 295 -2.56 15.75 8.55
N ALA A 296 -1.84 14.67 8.86
CA ALA A 296 -1.50 13.65 7.88
C ALA A 296 -2.75 12.95 7.30
N HIS A 297 -3.75 12.67 8.14
CA HIS A 297 -5.03 12.12 7.67
C HIS A 297 -5.78 13.12 6.78
N LEU A 298 -5.83 14.41 7.15
CA LEU A 298 -6.44 15.44 6.31
C LEU A 298 -5.73 15.57 4.95
N GLN A 299 -4.39 15.51 4.96
CA GLN A 299 -3.61 15.50 3.71
C GLN A 299 -3.96 14.29 2.83
N GLN A 300 -4.06 13.09 3.43
CA GLN A 300 -4.44 11.88 2.71
C GLN A 300 -5.86 11.96 2.13
N GLU A 301 -6.80 12.58 2.84
CA GLU A 301 -8.19 12.78 2.39
C GLU A 301 -8.29 13.67 1.17
N MET A 302 -7.35 14.58 0.94
CA MET A 302 -7.33 15.40 -0.28
C MET A 302 -7.17 14.58 -1.56
N GLY A 303 -6.66 13.33 -1.47
CA GLY A 303 -6.54 12.42 -2.61
C GLY A 303 -5.56 12.88 -3.69
N ARG A 304 -4.58 13.73 -3.35
CA ARG A 304 -3.64 14.35 -4.30
C ARG A 304 -2.19 14.02 -4.01
N THR A 305 -1.93 13.12 -3.05
CA THR A 305 -0.59 12.70 -2.63
C THR A 305 0.17 12.07 -3.79
N VAL A 306 1.40 12.49 -4.00
CA VAL A 306 2.37 11.88 -4.90
C VAL A 306 3.29 10.97 -4.08
N GLY A 307 3.23 9.66 -4.31
CA GLY A 307 3.90 8.71 -3.42
C GLY A 307 3.17 8.55 -2.09
N LYS A 308 3.86 8.76 -0.95
CA LYS A 308 3.38 8.41 0.39
C LYS A 308 3.51 9.55 1.39
N ILE A 309 2.60 9.54 2.36
CA ILE A 309 2.68 10.32 3.60
C ILE A 309 3.20 9.41 4.71
N VAL A 310 4.15 9.91 5.48
CA VAL A 310 4.81 9.16 6.55
C VAL A 310 4.72 9.93 7.88
N ILE A 311 4.59 9.20 8.97
CA ILE A 311 4.67 9.70 10.33
C ILE A 311 5.98 9.23 10.94
N LYS A 312 6.73 10.14 11.53
CA LYS A 312 7.93 9.88 12.31
C LYS A 312 7.59 9.83 13.78
N ILE A 313 8.05 8.77 14.48
CA ILE A 313 7.90 8.55 15.91
C ILE A 313 9.23 8.76 16.61
#